data_541f7801c38c8e8a580538ec695bed79
#
_entry.id   541f7801c38c8e8a580538ec695bed79
#
_cell.length_a   1.000
_cell.length_b   1.000
_cell.length_c   1.000
_cell.angle_alpha   90.00
_cell.angle_beta   90.00
_cell.angle_gamma   90.00
#
_symmetry.space_group_name_H-M   'P 1'
#
loop_
_entity.id
_entity.type
_entity.pdbx_description
1 polymer ?
#
loop_
_entity_poly.entity_id
_entity_poly.type
_entity_poly.pdbx_seq_one_letter_code
_entity_poly.pdbx_strand_id
1 'polypeptide(L)'
;SRFKRYRQGMEWLHDTLAATGARVIMVTPPVYDEQRAGAKGYAAVLDAYADWLLSRQKTAGWEVADIHFAMKKYLEAHRKLDKSFGINGFALADDGVHPGAAGHWLMARQLLLHLHEKQALSYPDIHSVITAHVHGRQIAALIAERQHFMKDAWLSATGHTRPEMTAGMPMEQARLRSAAISVSLEALQ
;
A
#
# COMPACT_ATOMS: atom_id res chain seq x y z
N SER A 1 -21.97 -10.07 13.25
CA SER A 1 -21.26 -10.53 12.05
C SER A 1 -19.82 -9.96 12.01
N ARG A 2 -18.91 -10.59 11.27
CA ARG A 2 -17.52 -10.10 11.07
C ARG A 2 -17.51 -8.70 10.47
N PHE A 3 -18.40 -8.40 9.54
CA PHE A 3 -18.54 -7.07 8.95
C PHE A 3 -18.92 -6.00 9.99
N LYS A 4 -19.79 -6.32 10.94
CA LYS A 4 -20.12 -5.40 12.05
C LYS A 4 -18.87 -5.07 12.88
N ARG A 5 -18.07 -6.09 13.23
CA ARG A 5 -16.81 -5.88 13.98
C ARG A 5 -15.80 -5.04 13.19
N TYR A 6 -15.66 -5.30 11.90
CA TYR A 6 -14.81 -4.51 11.03
C TYR A 6 -15.20 -3.03 11.06
N ARG A 7 -16.48 -2.71 10.85
CA ARG A 7 -16.96 -1.32 10.88
C ARG A 7 -16.69 -0.64 12.22
N GLN A 8 -17.02 -1.29 13.31
CA GLN A 8 -16.77 -0.76 14.66
C GLN A 8 -15.27 -0.54 14.92
N GLY A 9 -14.42 -1.47 14.49
CA GLY A 9 -12.98 -1.34 14.63
C GLY A 9 -12.40 -0.18 13.80
N MET A 10 -12.87 0.01 12.57
CA MET A 10 -12.43 1.10 11.70
C MET A 10 -12.94 2.46 12.21
N GLU A 11 -14.17 2.55 12.71
CA GLU A 11 -14.71 3.75 13.35
C GLU A 11 -13.89 4.12 14.59
N TRP A 12 -13.64 3.16 15.46
CA TRP A 12 -12.81 3.39 16.64
C TRP A 12 -11.39 3.85 16.28
N LEU A 13 -10.76 3.19 15.30
CA LEU A 13 -9.42 3.53 14.85
C LEU A 13 -9.35 4.94 14.28
N HIS A 14 -10.28 5.29 13.38
CA HIS A 14 -10.39 6.62 12.80
C HIS A 14 -10.54 7.69 13.89
N ASP A 15 -11.51 7.53 14.79
CA ASP A 15 -11.82 8.51 15.80
C ASP A 15 -10.67 8.66 16.82
N THR A 16 -10.02 7.55 17.18
CA THR A 16 -8.85 7.59 18.08
C THR A 16 -7.69 8.36 17.46
N LEU A 17 -7.39 8.14 16.18
CA LEU A 17 -6.32 8.86 15.49
C LEU A 17 -6.70 10.33 15.23
N ALA A 18 -7.92 10.61 14.80
CA ALA A 18 -8.39 11.95 14.56
C ALA A 18 -8.38 12.81 15.83
N ALA A 19 -8.67 12.21 17.00
CA ALA A 19 -8.61 12.89 18.29
C ALA A 19 -7.21 13.40 18.68
N THR A 20 -6.15 12.87 18.05
CA THR A 20 -4.77 13.38 18.22
C THR A 20 -4.47 14.63 17.40
N GLY A 21 -5.39 15.07 16.55
CA GLY A 21 -5.18 16.15 15.56
C GLY A 21 -4.46 15.68 14.28
N ALA A 22 -4.22 14.37 14.11
CA ALA A 22 -3.61 13.83 12.90
C ALA A 22 -4.60 13.85 11.72
N ARG A 23 -4.10 14.12 10.52
CA ARG A 23 -4.83 13.84 9.29
C ARG A 23 -4.91 12.32 9.11
N VAL A 24 -6.11 11.79 9.01
CA VAL A 24 -6.36 10.36 8.88
C VAL A 24 -6.85 10.05 7.46
N ILE A 25 -6.05 9.32 6.71
CA ILE A 25 -6.44 8.79 5.39
C ILE A 25 -6.74 7.31 5.55
N MET A 26 -8.03 6.94 5.44
CA MET A 26 -8.43 5.54 5.41
C MET A 26 -8.19 4.98 4.01
N VAL A 27 -7.66 3.76 3.93
CA VAL A 27 -7.34 3.12 2.65
C VAL A 27 -8.21 1.88 2.49
N THR A 28 -8.85 1.72 1.34
CA THR A 28 -9.62 0.50 1.04
C THR A 28 -8.70 -0.72 1.00
N PRO A 29 -9.17 -1.95 1.36
CA PRO A 29 -8.31 -3.13 1.34
C PRO A 29 -7.83 -3.44 -0.09
N PRO A 30 -6.65 -4.05 -0.29
CA PRO A 30 -6.25 -4.57 -1.61
C PRO A 30 -7.20 -5.66 -2.07
N VAL A 31 -7.17 -5.99 -3.37
CA VAL A 31 -7.99 -7.07 -3.93
C VAL A 31 -7.52 -8.44 -3.44
N TYR A 32 -8.47 -9.35 -3.31
CA TYR A 32 -8.23 -10.77 -3.11
C TYR A 32 -8.52 -11.51 -4.41
N ASP A 33 -7.55 -12.27 -4.89
CA ASP A 33 -7.67 -13.01 -6.14
C ASP A 33 -8.10 -14.46 -5.89
N GLU A 34 -9.40 -14.72 -5.95
CA GLU A 34 -9.97 -16.05 -5.72
C GLU A 34 -9.47 -17.12 -6.69
N GLN A 35 -9.05 -16.74 -7.90
CA GLN A 35 -8.53 -17.70 -8.88
C GLN A 35 -7.16 -18.26 -8.45
N ARG A 36 -6.41 -17.52 -7.64
CA ARG A 36 -5.10 -17.90 -7.12
C ARG A 36 -5.19 -18.45 -5.70
N ALA A 37 -5.86 -17.73 -4.82
CA ALA A 37 -5.90 -18.04 -3.38
C ALA A 37 -7.00 -19.05 -2.99
N GLY A 38 -8.02 -19.25 -3.82
CA GLY A 38 -8.99 -20.37 -3.68
C GLY A 38 -10.13 -20.17 -2.69
N ALA A 39 -10.13 -19.16 -1.81
CA ALA A 39 -11.24 -18.92 -0.87
C ALA A 39 -12.41 -18.23 -1.58
N LYS A 40 -13.36 -19.03 -2.07
CA LYS A 40 -14.52 -18.55 -2.80
C LYS A 40 -15.39 -17.61 -1.96
N GLY A 41 -15.83 -16.51 -2.59
CA GLY A 41 -16.69 -15.50 -1.95
C GLY A 41 -15.92 -14.47 -1.11
N TYR A 42 -14.61 -14.64 -0.88
CA TYR A 42 -13.87 -13.70 -0.05
C TYR A 42 -13.59 -12.37 -0.77
N ALA A 43 -13.44 -12.36 -2.10
CA ALA A 43 -13.34 -11.13 -2.87
C ALA A 43 -14.57 -10.23 -2.67
N ALA A 44 -15.78 -10.79 -2.70
CA ALA A 44 -17.02 -10.06 -2.44
C ALA A 44 -17.09 -9.48 -1.00
N VAL A 45 -16.45 -10.13 -0.03
CA VAL A 45 -16.33 -9.58 1.33
C VAL A 45 -15.45 -8.32 1.32
N LEU A 46 -14.33 -8.33 0.59
CA LEU A 46 -13.47 -7.16 0.48
C LEU A 46 -14.11 -6.05 -0.35
N ASP A 47 -14.87 -6.39 -1.41
CA ASP A 47 -15.71 -5.43 -2.12
C ASP A 47 -16.65 -4.69 -1.14
N ALA A 48 -17.36 -5.43 -0.29
CA ALA A 48 -18.28 -4.83 0.69
C ALA A 48 -17.56 -3.96 1.75
N TYR A 49 -16.33 -4.31 2.10
CA TYR A 49 -15.52 -3.51 3.03
C TYR A 49 -15.04 -2.21 2.37
N ALA A 50 -14.62 -2.29 1.10
CA ALA A 50 -14.22 -1.13 0.31
C ALA A 50 -15.40 -0.17 0.09
N ASP A 51 -16.56 -0.69 -0.34
CA ASP A 51 -17.79 0.09 -0.53
C ASP A 51 -18.19 0.82 0.76
N TRP A 52 -18.12 0.13 1.89
CA TRP A 52 -18.45 0.76 3.17
C TRP A 52 -17.48 1.88 3.52
N LEU A 53 -16.16 1.68 3.37
CA LEU A 53 -15.18 2.73 3.61
C LEU A 53 -15.44 3.95 2.71
N LEU A 54 -15.66 3.73 1.41
CA LEU A 54 -15.96 4.81 0.47
C LEU A 54 -17.26 5.54 0.83
N SER A 55 -18.27 4.81 1.36
CA SER A 55 -19.50 5.45 1.83
C SER A 55 -19.25 6.46 2.96
N ARG A 56 -18.20 6.25 3.78
CA ARG A 56 -17.86 7.13 4.91
C ARG A 56 -17.39 8.52 4.45
N GLN A 57 -16.91 8.68 3.22
CA GLN A 57 -16.62 9.99 2.65
C GLN A 57 -17.86 10.89 2.69
N LYS A 58 -19.02 10.35 2.30
CA LYS A 58 -20.28 11.10 2.25
C LYS A 58 -20.99 11.15 3.60
N THR A 59 -20.94 10.07 4.38
CA THR A 59 -21.76 9.90 5.59
C THR A 59 -21.08 10.41 6.86
N ALA A 60 -19.74 10.53 6.86
CA ALA A 60 -18.96 10.93 8.03
C ALA A 60 -17.81 11.92 7.71
N GLY A 61 -17.66 12.33 6.46
CA GLY A 61 -16.60 13.26 6.07
C GLY A 61 -15.17 12.66 6.13
N TRP A 62 -15.05 11.32 6.14
CA TRP A 62 -13.74 10.71 6.19
C TRP A 62 -12.95 10.94 4.89
N GLU A 63 -11.65 11.06 5.02
CA GLU A 63 -10.75 11.01 3.87
C GLU A 63 -10.44 9.54 3.56
N VAL A 64 -10.81 9.08 2.36
CA VAL A 64 -10.65 7.66 1.96
C VAL A 64 -9.96 7.58 0.61
N ALA A 65 -8.84 6.88 0.56
CA ALA A 65 -8.12 6.55 -0.68
C ALA A 65 -8.57 5.17 -1.20
N ASP A 66 -9.05 5.12 -2.45
CA ASP A 66 -9.48 3.88 -3.07
C ASP A 66 -8.33 3.20 -3.84
N ILE A 67 -7.79 2.14 -3.26
CA ILE A 67 -6.88 1.22 -3.96
C ILE A 67 -7.61 -0.02 -4.49
N HIS A 68 -8.73 -0.40 -3.87
CA HIS A 68 -9.44 -1.66 -4.14
C HIS A 68 -9.98 -1.73 -5.55
N PHE A 69 -10.88 -0.80 -5.91
CA PHE A 69 -11.53 -0.84 -7.21
C PHE A 69 -10.58 -0.50 -8.36
N ALA A 70 -9.55 0.31 -8.09
CA ALA A 70 -8.49 0.55 -9.05
C ALA A 70 -7.69 -0.73 -9.37
N MET A 71 -7.30 -1.51 -8.35
CA MET A 71 -6.64 -2.81 -8.51
C MET A 71 -7.55 -3.83 -9.20
N LYS A 72 -8.82 -3.90 -8.79
CA LYS A 72 -9.82 -4.82 -9.38
C LYS A 72 -10.00 -4.56 -10.88
N LYS A 73 -10.21 -3.31 -11.26
CA LYS A 73 -10.34 -2.90 -12.65
C LYS A 73 -9.10 -3.24 -13.48
N TYR A 74 -7.92 -3.02 -12.92
CA TYR A 74 -6.65 -3.34 -13.59
C TYR A 74 -6.49 -4.85 -13.80
N LEU A 75 -6.73 -5.64 -12.77
CA LEU A 75 -6.67 -7.11 -12.82
C LEU A 75 -7.64 -7.69 -13.87
N GLU A 76 -8.90 -7.23 -13.87
CA GLU A 76 -9.93 -7.67 -14.80
C GLU A 76 -9.59 -7.31 -16.25
N ALA A 77 -9.08 -6.08 -16.48
CA ALA A 77 -8.68 -5.64 -17.81
C ALA A 77 -7.55 -6.50 -18.39
N HIS A 78 -6.50 -6.79 -17.60
CA HIS A 78 -5.38 -7.63 -18.04
C HIS A 78 -5.82 -9.08 -18.30
N ARG A 79 -6.66 -9.64 -17.45
CA ARG A 79 -7.20 -10.99 -17.65
C ARG A 79 -8.08 -11.11 -18.88
N LYS A 80 -8.82 -10.05 -19.21
CA LYS A 80 -9.60 -10.02 -20.45
C LYS A 80 -8.69 -10.03 -21.68
N LEU A 81 -7.58 -9.29 -21.64
CA LEU A 81 -6.58 -9.28 -22.70
C LEU A 81 -5.89 -10.64 -22.80
N ASP A 82 -5.42 -11.21 -21.71
CA ASP A 82 -4.77 -12.53 -21.66
C ASP A 82 -5.64 -13.61 -22.29
N LYS A 83 -6.94 -13.63 -21.94
CA LYS A 83 -7.87 -14.58 -22.54
C LYS A 83 -8.01 -14.40 -24.05
N SER A 84 -7.98 -13.16 -24.54
CA SER A 84 -8.08 -12.88 -25.97
C SER A 84 -6.88 -13.36 -26.77
N PHE A 85 -5.71 -13.49 -26.11
CA PHE A 85 -4.46 -14.01 -26.67
C PHE A 85 -4.20 -15.49 -26.32
N GLY A 86 -5.16 -16.17 -25.67
CA GLY A 86 -4.97 -17.57 -25.23
C GLY A 86 -3.97 -17.75 -24.09
N ILE A 87 -3.62 -16.66 -23.40
CA ILE A 87 -2.72 -16.64 -22.24
C ILE A 87 -3.57 -16.68 -20.98
N ASN A 88 -3.16 -17.48 -20.00
CA ASN A 88 -3.85 -17.56 -18.73
C ASN A 88 -2.82 -17.32 -17.62
N GLY A 89 -2.73 -16.10 -17.09
CA GLY A 89 -1.66 -15.93 -16.13
C GLY A 89 -1.51 -14.62 -15.40
N PHE A 90 -2.07 -13.50 -15.85
CA PHE A 90 -1.85 -12.24 -15.15
C PHE A 90 -2.38 -12.26 -13.72
N ALA A 91 -1.52 -11.89 -12.76
CA ALA A 91 -1.86 -11.72 -11.35
C ALA A 91 -1.17 -10.48 -10.78
N LEU A 92 -1.82 -9.83 -9.83
CA LEU A 92 -1.21 -8.78 -9.00
C LEU A 92 -0.52 -9.36 -7.76
N ALA A 93 -0.88 -10.59 -7.40
CA ALA A 93 -0.33 -11.40 -6.31
C ALA A 93 -0.25 -12.85 -6.78
N ASP A 94 0.91 -13.47 -6.71
CA ASP A 94 1.11 -14.85 -7.19
C ASP A 94 0.32 -15.87 -6.35
N ASP A 95 0.18 -15.62 -5.07
CA ASP A 95 -0.62 -16.41 -4.12
C ASP A 95 -2.07 -15.92 -3.98
N GLY A 96 -2.42 -14.86 -4.71
CA GLY A 96 -3.75 -14.23 -4.65
C GLY A 96 -3.99 -13.30 -3.46
N VAL A 97 -3.02 -13.15 -2.56
CA VAL A 97 -3.15 -12.38 -1.29
C VAL A 97 -2.11 -11.29 -1.16
N HIS A 98 -0.83 -11.62 -1.40
CA HIS A 98 0.29 -10.73 -1.17
C HIS A 98 0.75 -10.08 -2.48
N PRO A 99 0.46 -8.77 -2.68
CA PRO A 99 0.79 -8.09 -3.93
C PRO A 99 2.29 -8.17 -4.27
N GLY A 100 2.59 -8.51 -5.51
CA GLY A 100 3.93 -8.38 -6.07
C GLY A 100 4.26 -6.93 -6.48
N ALA A 101 5.33 -6.72 -7.21
CA ALA A 101 5.80 -5.38 -7.61
C ALA A 101 4.73 -4.56 -8.35
N ALA A 102 4.00 -5.18 -9.29
CA ALA A 102 2.93 -4.51 -10.02
C ALA A 102 1.76 -4.12 -9.11
N GLY A 103 1.37 -5.00 -8.18
CA GLY A 103 0.32 -4.72 -7.21
C GLY A 103 0.70 -3.58 -6.25
N HIS A 104 1.92 -3.60 -5.72
CA HIS A 104 2.43 -2.51 -4.88
C HIS A 104 2.52 -1.18 -5.64
N TRP A 105 2.95 -1.20 -6.91
CA TRP A 105 2.96 0.01 -7.72
C TRP A 105 1.55 0.59 -7.91
N LEU A 106 0.55 -0.24 -8.19
CA LEU A 106 -0.83 0.22 -8.31
C LEU A 106 -1.35 0.85 -7.02
N MET A 107 -1.07 0.24 -5.87
CA MET A 107 -1.42 0.80 -4.56
C MET A 107 -0.75 2.17 -4.34
N ALA A 108 0.57 2.23 -4.55
CA ALA A 108 1.34 3.47 -4.41
C ALA A 108 0.83 4.57 -5.35
N ARG A 109 0.55 4.22 -6.61
CA ARG A 109 0.02 5.17 -7.60
C ARG A 109 -1.33 5.74 -7.19
N GLN A 110 -2.23 4.93 -6.63
CA GLN A 110 -3.53 5.43 -6.15
C GLN A 110 -3.36 6.37 -4.95
N LEU A 111 -2.45 6.08 -4.03
CA LEU A 111 -2.13 6.97 -2.92
C LEU A 111 -1.51 8.28 -3.40
N LEU A 112 -0.59 8.24 -4.35
CA LEU A 112 -0.01 9.43 -4.96
C LEU A 112 -1.09 10.30 -5.64
N LEU A 113 -1.99 9.69 -6.39
CA LEU A 113 -3.12 10.39 -7.02
C LEU A 113 -4.07 11.01 -5.99
N HIS A 114 -4.33 10.31 -4.89
CA HIS A 114 -5.11 10.82 -3.77
C HIS A 114 -4.44 12.05 -3.13
N LEU A 115 -3.12 12.08 -3.08
CA LEU A 115 -2.31 13.20 -2.61
C LEU A 115 -2.07 14.28 -3.69
N HIS A 116 -2.81 14.22 -4.80
CA HIS A 116 -2.75 15.14 -5.94
C HIS A 116 -1.45 15.08 -6.78
N GLU A 117 -0.63 14.05 -6.62
CA GLU A 117 0.58 13.78 -7.42
C GLU A 117 0.20 13.18 -8.78
N LYS A 118 -0.40 14.00 -9.66
CA LYS A 118 -0.94 13.57 -10.96
C LYS A 118 0.12 13.02 -11.91
N GLN A 119 1.38 13.40 -11.73
CA GLN A 119 2.50 12.90 -12.52
C GLN A 119 2.64 11.37 -12.44
N ALA A 120 2.14 10.75 -11.35
CA ALA A 120 2.09 9.29 -11.21
C ALA A 120 1.33 8.58 -12.34
N LEU A 121 0.43 9.27 -13.07
CA LEU A 121 -0.27 8.73 -14.24
C LEU A 121 0.64 8.53 -15.46
N SER A 122 1.74 9.28 -15.56
CA SER A 122 2.66 9.22 -16.69
C SER A 122 3.56 7.97 -16.67
N TYR A 123 3.57 7.22 -15.57
CA TYR A 123 4.43 6.08 -15.38
C TYR A 123 3.64 4.77 -15.33
N PRO A 124 3.92 3.81 -16.25
CA PRO A 124 3.25 2.51 -16.25
C PRO A 124 3.66 1.62 -15.08
N ASP A 125 4.90 1.76 -14.58
CA ASP A 125 5.50 0.94 -13.54
C ASP A 125 6.53 1.73 -12.71
N ILE A 126 6.98 1.13 -11.61
CA ILE A 126 7.97 1.74 -10.70
C ILE A 126 9.34 1.91 -11.37
N HIS A 127 9.70 1.04 -12.31
CA HIS A 127 10.96 1.14 -13.03
C HIS A 127 11.01 2.42 -13.86
N SER A 128 9.92 2.74 -14.54
CA SER A 128 9.75 3.98 -15.31
C SER A 128 9.90 5.22 -14.43
N VAL A 129 9.36 5.20 -13.20
CA VAL A 129 9.56 6.29 -12.22
C VAL A 129 11.04 6.44 -11.87
N ILE A 130 11.69 5.33 -11.50
CA ILE A 130 13.09 5.33 -11.08
C ILE A 130 14.02 5.82 -12.21
N THR A 131 13.76 5.40 -13.44
CA THR A 131 14.61 5.76 -14.59
C THR A 131 14.33 7.14 -15.17
N ALA A 132 13.22 7.77 -14.82
CA ALA A 132 12.88 9.12 -15.23
C ALA A 132 13.78 10.19 -14.59
N HIS A 133 14.43 9.90 -13.48
CA HIS A 133 15.32 10.81 -12.77
C HIS A 133 16.78 10.36 -12.91
N VAL A 134 17.70 11.31 -13.16
CA VAL A 134 19.14 11.01 -13.36
C VAL A 134 19.75 10.22 -12.19
N HIS A 135 19.36 10.53 -10.96
CA HIS A 135 19.80 9.85 -9.74
C HIS A 135 18.77 8.85 -9.21
N GLY A 136 17.72 8.51 -9.98
CA GLY A 136 16.57 7.76 -9.48
C GLY A 136 16.93 6.40 -8.88
N ARG A 137 17.89 5.67 -9.43
CA ARG A 137 18.36 4.41 -8.86
C ARG A 137 19.03 4.60 -7.50
N GLN A 138 19.85 5.64 -7.37
CA GLN A 138 20.52 5.97 -6.11
C GLN A 138 19.53 6.42 -5.04
N ILE A 139 18.57 7.27 -5.42
CA ILE A 139 17.46 7.69 -4.56
C ILE A 139 16.66 6.50 -4.08
N ALA A 140 16.27 5.60 -4.99
CA ALA A 140 15.52 4.39 -4.65
C ALA A 140 16.28 3.48 -3.68
N ALA A 141 17.59 3.30 -3.87
CA ALA A 141 18.43 2.50 -2.98
C ALA A 141 18.51 3.10 -1.56
N LEU A 142 18.71 4.42 -1.46
CA LEU A 142 18.74 5.12 -0.16
C LEU A 142 17.40 5.06 0.57
N ILE A 143 16.28 5.20 -0.16
CA ILE A 143 14.94 5.06 0.40
C ILE A 143 14.73 3.63 0.90
N ALA A 144 15.09 2.61 0.11
CA ALA A 144 14.95 1.21 0.49
C ALA A 144 15.78 0.87 1.74
N GLU A 145 17.03 1.34 1.80
CA GLU A 145 17.90 1.21 2.97
C GLU A 145 17.25 1.82 4.22
N ARG A 146 16.80 3.07 4.12
CA ARG A 146 16.14 3.79 5.21
C ARG A 146 14.90 3.07 5.70
N GLN A 147 14.05 2.60 4.80
CA GLN A 147 12.83 1.88 5.17
C GLN A 147 13.13 0.55 5.85
N HIS A 148 14.16 -0.17 5.40
CA HIS A 148 14.52 -1.45 5.97
C HIS A 148 14.90 -1.32 7.45
N PHE A 149 15.91 -0.53 7.79
CA PHE A 149 16.34 -0.42 9.18
C PHE A 149 15.34 0.33 10.08
N MET A 150 14.62 1.33 9.55
CA MET A 150 13.57 2.03 10.31
C MET A 150 12.40 1.10 10.66
N LYS A 151 11.97 0.26 9.74
CA LYS A 151 10.95 -0.76 10.00
C LYS A 151 11.38 -1.68 11.14
N ASP A 152 12.60 -2.22 11.09
CA ASP A 152 13.11 -3.14 12.12
C ASP A 152 13.27 -2.44 13.48
N ALA A 153 13.75 -1.19 13.48
CA ALA A 153 13.84 -0.39 14.70
C ALA A 153 12.47 -0.13 15.33
N TRP A 154 11.45 0.22 14.52
CA TRP A 154 10.09 0.43 15.00
C TRP A 154 9.46 -0.86 15.53
N LEU A 155 9.59 -1.98 14.83
CA LEU A 155 9.07 -3.27 15.28
C LEU A 155 9.67 -3.65 16.64
N SER A 156 10.99 -3.47 16.81
CA SER A 156 11.66 -3.73 18.09
C SER A 156 11.22 -2.76 19.19
N ALA A 157 11.12 -1.47 18.90
CA ALA A 157 10.73 -0.45 19.87
C ALA A 157 9.28 -0.62 20.36
N THR A 158 8.39 -1.14 19.53
CA THR A 158 6.98 -1.42 19.90
C THR A 158 6.78 -2.81 20.52
N GLY A 159 7.85 -3.58 20.73
CA GLY A 159 7.77 -4.92 21.31
C GLY A 159 7.08 -5.93 20.38
N HIS A 160 7.07 -5.66 19.08
CA HIS A 160 6.51 -6.62 18.11
C HIS A 160 7.42 -7.85 18.03
N THR A 161 6.83 -9.03 18.22
CA THR A 161 7.53 -10.31 18.13
C THR A 161 6.83 -11.22 17.12
N ARG A 162 7.62 -11.83 16.25
CA ARG A 162 7.18 -12.88 15.33
C ARG A 162 8.35 -13.83 15.06
N PRO A 163 8.09 -15.08 14.66
CA PRO A 163 9.17 -15.99 14.27
C PRO A 163 10.12 -15.33 13.25
N GLU A 164 11.40 -15.60 13.38
CA GLU A 164 12.47 -15.15 12.45
C GLU A 164 12.65 -13.63 12.35
N MET A 165 12.06 -12.84 13.25
CA MET A 165 12.27 -11.40 13.25
C MET A 165 13.67 -11.07 13.81
N THR A 166 14.48 -10.40 13.00
CA THR A 166 15.75 -9.83 13.45
C THR A 166 15.49 -8.59 14.32
N ALA A 167 16.17 -8.48 15.46
CA ALA A 167 16.10 -7.28 16.29
C ALA A 167 16.64 -6.07 15.52
N GLY A 168 15.87 -4.99 15.50
CA GLY A 168 16.30 -3.71 14.91
C GLY A 168 17.27 -2.98 15.83
N MET A 169 18.02 -2.03 15.25
CA MET A 169 18.87 -1.13 16.03
C MET A 169 18.03 -0.25 16.99
N PRO A 170 18.64 0.32 18.04
CA PRO A 170 17.96 1.28 18.90
C PRO A 170 17.37 2.44 18.11
N MET A 171 16.15 2.88 18.48
CA MET A 171 15.40 3.90 17.75
C MET A 171 16.17 5.22 17.58
N GLU A 172 16.96 5.63 18.56
CA GLU A 172 17.78 6.84 18.47
C GLU A 172 18.84 6.71 17.36
N GLN A 173 19.53 5.59 17.27
CA GLN A 173 20.50 5.32 16.20
C GLN A 173 19.82 5.26 14.83
N ALA A 174 18.64 4.64 14.75
CA ALA A 174 17.87 4.59 13.53
C ALA A 174 17.47 6.00 13.04
N ARG A 175 17.06 6.88 13.95
CA ARG A 175 16.73 8.28 13.63
C ARG A 175 17.94 9.06 13.13
N LEU A 176 19.11 8.92 13.78
CA LEU A 176 20.34 9.58 13.33
C LEU A 176 20.75 9.11 11.93
N ARG A 177 20.72 7.80 11.70
CA ARG A 177 21.02 7.24 10.37
C ARG A 177 19.99 7.70 9.31
N SER A 178 18.71 7.74 9.65
CA SER A 178 17.65 8.25 8.77
C SER A 178 17.88 9.72 8.40
N ALA A 179 18.29 10.56 9.35
CA ALA A 179 18.63 11.96 9.11
C ALA A 179 19.81 12.11 8.13
N ALA A 180 20.86 11.29 8.30
CA ALA A 180 22.00 11.29 7.37
C ALA A 180 21.59 10.92 5.93
N ILE A 181 20.71 9.91 5.77
CA ILE A 181 20.16 9.55 4.46
C ILE A 181 19.31 10.68 3.90
N SER A 182 18.53 11.41 4.72
CA SER A 182 17.76 12.57 4.26
C SER A 182 18.65 13.65 3.64
N VAL A 183 19.77 13.97 4.27
CA VAL A 183 20.77 14.90 3.70
C VAL A 183 21.30 14.42 2.35
N SER A 184 21.60 13.11 2.25
CA SER A 184 22.06 12.52 0.97
C SER A 184 20.98 12.57 -0.11
N LEU A 185 19.71 12.39 0.25
CA LEU A 185 18.59 12.49 -0.70
C LEU A 185 18.38 13.92 -1.18
N GLU A 186 18.50 14.92 -0.30
CA GLU A 186 18.40 16.34 -0.65
C GLU A 186 19.51 16.75 -1.65
N ALA A 187 20.71 16.20 -1.51
CA ALA A 187 21.83 16.49 -2.43
C ALA A 187 21.65 15.87 -3.82
N LEU A 188 20.71 14.93 -4.01
CA LEU A 188 20.42 14.26 -5.27
C LEU A 188 19.20 14.83 -6.02
N GLN A 189 18.48 15.77 -5.42
CA GLN A 189 17.33 16.46 -6.02
C GLN A 189 17.78 17.64 -6.89
#